data_b8c8a010cec8ed309812b0736cdb5c8c
#
_entry.id   b8c8a010cec8ed309812b0736cdb5c8c
#
_cell.length_a   1.000
_cell.length_b   1.000
_cell.length_c   1.000
_cell.angle_alpha   90.00
_cell.angle_beta   90.00
_cell.angle_gamma   90.00
#
_symmetry.space_group_name_H-M   'P 1'
#
loop_
_entity.id
_entity.type
_entity.pdbx_description
1 polymer ?
#
loop_
_entity_poly.entity_id
_entity_poly.type
_entity_poly.pdbx_seq_one_letter_code
_entity_poly.pdbx_strand_id
1 'polypeptide(L)'
;MPTLIFCQTSFSCNYKEISVWNDATETFDVDVSAFENNSLFVLNKDRTMFTHTTETLKSTYYITEREKEDEDIYLYFVISDVGNEYLYMFDFKNREVKATGNDKDDNLYMIRYYVKAIF
;
A
#
# COMPACT_ATOMS: atom_id res chain seq x y z
N MET A 1 18.49 3.26 23.33
CA MET A 1 18.54 2.87 22.65
C MET A 1 18.15 2.87 21.38
N PRO A 2 18.60 3.26 20.80
CA PRO A 2 18.32 3.52 19.42
C PRO A 2 17.99 2.32 18.57
N THR A 3 18.12 1.16 19.08
CA THR A 3 17.79 -0.04 18.33
C THR A 3 16.33 -0.09 17.88
N LEU A 4 15.47 0.66 18.55
CA LEU A 4 14.05 0.70 18.21
C LEU A 4 13.79 1.27 16.82
N ILE A 5 14.68 2.12 16.32
CA ILE A 5 14.49 2.73 15.01
C ILE A 5 14.65 1.73 13.86
N PHE A 6 15.19 0.55 14.15
CA PHE A 6 15.38 -0.48 13.15
C PHE A 6 14.33 -1.57 13.20
N CYS A 7 13.25 -1.34 13.93
CA CYS A 7 12.13 -2.27 13.96
C CYS A 7 11.32 -2.17 12.69
N GLN A 8 10.70 -3.28 12.31
CA GLN A 8 9.73 -3.27 11.24
C GLN A 8 8.53 -2.39 11.62
N THR A 9 7.83 -1.91 10.62
CA THR A 9 6.64 -1.08 10.81
C THR A 9 5.43 -1.83 10.26
N SER A 10 4.38 -1.91 11.06
CA SER A 10 3.17 -2.63 10.70
C SER A 10 1.97 -1.67 10.60
N PHE A 11 1.16 -1.87 9.57
CA PHE A 11 -0.05 -1.08 9.33
C PHE A 11 -1.22 -2.04 9.30
N SER A 12 -2.07 -1.97 10.32
CA SER A 12 -3.30 -2.77 10.40
C SER A 12 -4.44 -1.98 9.78
N CYS A 13 -5.10 -2.55 8.78
CA CYS A 13 -6.15 -1.88 8.03
C CYS A 13 -7.47 -2.64 8.17
N ASN A 14 -8.58 -1.90 8.16
CA ASN A 14 -9.91 -2.50 8.34
C ASN A 14 -10.92 -2.12 7.26
N TYR A 15 -10.54 -1.27 6.32
CA TYR A 15 -11.44 -0.83 5.25
C TYR A 15 -10.65 -0.50 4.01
N LYS A 16 -11.20 -0.81 2.84
CA LYS A 16 -10.56 -0.47 1.58
C LYS A 16 -11.55 0.08 0.56
N GLU A 17 -11.04 0.89 -0.36
CA GLU A 17 -11.76 1.38 -1.52
C GLU A 17 -10.94 1.11 -2.75
N ILE A 18 -11.57 0.56 -3.78
CA ILE A 18 -10.94 0.37 -5.08
C ILE A 18 -11.54 1.39 -6.03
N SER A 19 -10.70 2.22 -6.63
CA SER A 19 -11.11 3.28 -7.53
C SER A 19 -10.50 3.05 -8.91
N VAL A 20 -11.24 3.41 -9.94
CA VAL A 20 -10.80 3.29 -11.34
C VAL A 20 -10.68 4.69 -11.92
N TRP A 21 -9.62 4.91 -12.71
CA TRP A 21 -9.41 6.19 -13.35
C TRP A 21 -10.46 6.45 -14.42
N ASN A 22 -11.05 7.65 -14.37
CA ASN A 22 -12.04 8.10 -15.34
C ASN A 22 -11.42 9.23 -16.16
N ASP A 23 -11.11 8.95 -17.43
CA ASP A 23 -10.48 9.92 -18.33
C ASP A 23 -11.38 11.11 -18.62
N ALA A 24 -12.69 10.90 -18.63
CA ALA A 24 -13.65 11.97 -18.95
C ALA A 24 -13.68 13.05 -17.89
N THR A 25 -13.56 12.66 -16.61
CA THR A 25 -13.57 13.59 -15.48
C THR A 25 -12.19 13.86 -14.91
N GLU A 26 -11.17 13.11 -15.36
CA GLU A 26 -9.80 13.15 -14.84
C GLU A 26 -9.74 12.95 -13.33
N THR A 27 -10.53 11.99 -12.84
CA THR A 27 -10.59 11.65 -11.43
C THR A 27 -10.63 10.14 -11.24
N PHE A 28 -10.31 9.69 -10.02
CA PHE A 28 -10.56 8.32 -9.60
C PHE A 28 -11.96 8.23 -9.05
N ASP A 29 -12.76 7.33 -9.61
CA ASP A 29 -14.11 7.07 -9.13
C ASP A 29 -14.12 5.75 -8.33
N VAL A 30 -14.71 5.79 -7.14
CA VAL A 30 -14.80 4.61 -6.29
C VAL A 30 -15.73 3.59 -6.95
N ASP A 31 -15.20 2.40 -7.18
CA ASP A 31 -15.93 1.30 -7.81
C ASP A 31 -16.42 0.29 -6.76
N VAL A 32 -15.54 -0.07 -5.83
CA VAL A 32 -15.83 -1.05 -4.78
C VAL A 32 -15.30 -0.51 -3.46
N SER A 33 -16.09 -0.66 -2.41
CA SER A 33 -15.62 -0.38 -1.05
C SER A 33 -16.09 -1.51 -0.13
N ALA A 34 -15.26 -1.89 0.82
CA ALA A 34 -15.56 -2.99 1.71
C ALA A 34 -14.72 -2.95 2.98
N PHE A 35 -15.28 -3.50 4.05
CA PHE A 35 -14.46 -3.79 5.23
C PHE A 35 -13.54 -4.97 4.92
N GLU A 36 -12.32 -4.88 5.40
CA GLU A 36 -11.33 -5.92 5.19
C GLU A 36 -10.72 -6.30 6.54
N ASN A 37 -11.17 -7.42 7.06
CA ASN A 37 -10.68 -7.90 8.36
C ASN A 37 -9.26 -8.43 8.23
N ASN A 38 -8.45 -8.15 9.24
CA ASN A 38 -7.09 -8.70 9.36
C ASN A 38 -6.17 -8.35 8.19
N SER A 39 -6.39 -7.21 7.56
CA SER A 39 -5.47 -6.71 6.53
C SER A 39 -4.26 -6.09 7.23
N LEU A 40 -3.07 -6.59 6.92
CA LEU A 40 -1.84 -6.18 7.57
C LEU A 40 -0.72 -5.98 6.57
N PHE A 41 -0.14 -4.79 6.56
CA PHE A 41 1.09 -4.50 5.83
C PHE A 41 2.24 -4.48 6.82
N VAL A 42 3.31 -5.22 6.53
CA VAL A 42 4.50 -5.23 7.36
C VAL A 42 5.70 -4.83 6.52
N LEU A 43 6.22 -3.64 6.80
CA LEU A 43 7.40 -3.09 6.15
C LEU A 43 8.62 -3.50 6.96
N ASN A 44 9.61 -4.14 6.33
CA ASN A 44 10.79 -4.61 7.05
C ASN A 44 11.65 -3.43 7.51
N LYS A 45 12.56 -3.71 8.45
CA LYS A 45 13.38 -2.66 9.05
C LYS A 45 14.30 -1.95 8.06
N ASP A 46 14.75 -2.66 7.03
CA ASP A 46 15.64 -2.09 6.02
C ASP A 46 14.89 -1.36 4.91
N ARG A 47 13.57 -1.46 4.92
CA ARG A 47 12.69 -0.86 3.91
C ARG A 47 13.08 -1.28 2.49
N THR A 48 13.28 -2.58 2.32
CA THR A 48 13.56 -3.19 1.03
C THR A 48 12.39 -4.01 0.52
N MET A 49 11.47 -4.38 1.42
CA MET A 49 10.29 -5.16 1.06
C MET A 49 9.20 -4.99 2.11
N PHE A 50 7.98 -5.31 1.72
CA PHE A 50 6.88 -5.44 2.66
C PHE A 50 5.98 -6.59 2.26
N THR A 51 5.18 -7.06 3.22
CA THR A 51 4.17 -8.08 2.97
C THR A 51 2.79 -7.49 3.19
N HIS A 52 1.82 -8.01 2.47
CA HIS A 52 0.41 -7.71 2.68
C HIS A 52 -0.30 -9.02 2.96
N THR A 53 -0.84 -9.17 4.15
CA THR A 53 -1.51 -10.38 4.60
C THR A 53 -2.96 -10.07 4.88
N THR A 54 -3.86 -10.91 4.38
CA THR A 54 -5.29 -10.88 4.69
C THR A 54 -5.67 -12.25 5.23
N GLU A 55 -6.96 -12.50 5.46
CA GLU A 55 -7.42 -13.80 5.94
C GLU A 55 -7.10 -14.93 4.96
N THR A 56 -7.06 -14.63 3.67
CA THR A 56 -6.96 -15.64 2.63
C THR A 56 -5.71 -15.56 1.79
N LEU A 57 -4.93 -14.50 1.93
CA LEU A 57 -3.85 -14.21 0.99
C LEU A 57 -2.66 -13.57 1.70
N LYS A 58 -1.47 -13.93 1.23
CA LYS A 58 -0.24 -13.26 1.63
C LYS A 58 0.56 -12.94 0.38
N SER A 59 0.90 -11.68 0.19
CA SER A 59 1.69 -11.22 -0.95
C SER A 59 2.94 -10.53 -0.46
N THR A 60 4.02 -10.69 -1.20
CA THR A 60 5.29 -10.02 -0.91
C THR A 60 5.58 -9.02 -2.02
N TYR A 61 6.01 -7.83 -1.63
CA TYR A 61 6.36 -6.75 -2.54
C TYR A 61 7.79 -6.32 -2.28
N TYR A 62 8.58 -6.22 -3.33
CA TYR A 62 9.98 -5.81 -3.26
C TYR A 62 10.09 -4.37 -3.72
N ILE A 63 10.72 -3.53 -2.91
CA ILE A 63 10.88 -2.11 -3.21
C ILE A 63 12.03 -1.96 -4.19
N THR A 64 11.74 -1.47 -5.39
CA THR A 64 12.73 -1.27 -6.44
C THR A 64 13.28 0.14 -6.45
N GLU A 65 12.48 1.11 -5.99
CA GLU A 65 12.90 2.51 -5.94
C GLU A 65 12.16 3.24 -4.84
N ARG A 66 12.89 4.06 -4.09
CA ARG A 66 12.34 4.90 -3.03
C ARG A 66 12.21 6.32 -3.59
N GLU A 67 10.96 6.74 -3.87
CA GLU A 67 10.71 8.07 -4.42
C GLU A 67 10.69 9.14 -3.33
N LYS A 68 10.17 8.81 -2.16
CA LYS A 68 10.08 9.74 -1.05
C LYS A 68 10.04 8.95 0.25
N GLU A 69 10.73 9.48 1.25
CA GLU A 69 10.75 8.86 2.57
C GLU A 69 11.00 9.94 3.61
N ASP A 70 9.92 10.41 4.24
CA ASP A 70 10.00 11.40 5.31
C ASP A 70 9.10 10.98 6.48
N GLU A 71 8.88 11.89 7.43
CA GLU A 71 8.10 11.56 8.62
C GLU A 71 6.66 11.20 8.34
N ASP A 72 6.08 11.75 7.29
CA ASP A 72 4.65 11.63 7.01
C ASP A 72 4.33 10.65 5.92
N ILE A 73 5.22 10.47 4.96
CA ILE A 73 4.94 9.68 3.77
C ILE A 73 6.14 8.86 3.34
N TYR A 74 5.89 7.57 3.02
CA TYR A 74 6.84 6.75 2.27
C TYR A 74 6.20 6.43 0.93
N LEU A 75 6.89 6.75 -0.15
CA LEU A 75 6.43 6.50 -1.52
C LEU A 75 7.44 5.61 -2.23
N TYR A 76 6.99 4.43 -2.66
CA TYR A 76 7.86 3.39 -3.21
C TYR A 76 7.34 2.83 -4.50
N PHE A 77 8.23 2.65 -5.48
CA PHE A 77 7.94 1.74 -6.59
C PHE A 77 8.28 0.33 -6.15
N VAL A 78 7.39 -0.60 -6.43
CA VAL A 78 7.53 -1.98 -5.97
C VAL A 78 7.18 -2.97 -7.08
N ILE A 79 7.67 -4.20 -6.93
CA ILE A 79 7.28 -5.32 -7.78
C ILE A 79 6.80 -6.45 -6.88
N SER A 80 5.66 -7.05 -7.23
CA SER A 80 5.11 -8.15 -6.45
C SER A 80 5.86 -9.44 -6.70
N ASP A 81 5.62 -10.43 -5.85
CA ASP A 81 6.20 -11.76 -5.98
C ASP A 81 5.74 -12.51 -7.23
N VAL A 82 4.72 -12.02 -7.92
CA VAL A 82 4.28 -12.55 -9.22
C VAL A 82 4.63 -11.63 -10.38
N GLY A 83 5.44 -10.60 -10.13
CA GLY A 83 6.02 -9.76 -11.18
C GLY A 83 5.21 -8.54 -11.59
N ASN A 84 4.19 -8.16 -10.85
CA ASN A 84 3.40 -6.96 -11.16
C ASN A 84 4.00 -5.73 -10.49
N GLU A 85 4.00 -4.61 -11.19
CA GLU A 85 4.55 -3.36 -10.70
C GLU A 85 3.46 -2.45 -10.14
N TYR A 86 3.78 -1.78 -9.02
CA TYR A 86 2.85 -0.85 -8.36
C TYR A 86 3.61 0.32 -7.79
N LEU A 87 2.88 1.41 -7.55
CA LEU A 87 3.35 2.52 -6.74
C LEU A 87 2.58 2.48 -5.43
N TYR A 88 3.30 2.30 -4.32
CA TYR A 88 2.70 2.26 -2.99
C TYR A 88 3.04 3.51 -2.22
N MET A 89 2.05 4.05 -1.53
CA MET A 89 2.22 5.18 -0.62
C MET A 89 1.77 4.78 0.77
N PHE A 90 2.66 4.90 1.74
CA PHE A 90 2.34 4.73 3.16
C PHE A 90 2.24 6.13 3.77
N ASP A 91 1.02 6.55 4.07
CA ASP A 91 0.73 7.90 4.56
C ASP A 91 0.44 7.83 6.05
N PHE A 92 1.41 8.25 6.85
CA PHE A 92 1.31 8.23 8.31
C PHE A 92 0.38 9.31 8.83
N LYS A 93 0.34 10.45 8.15
CA LYS A 93 -0.44 11.60 8.60
C LYS A 93 -1.94 11.36 8.43
N ASN A 94 -2.34 10.88 7.26
CA ASN A 94 -3.75 10.62 6.95
C ASN A 94 -4.15 9.18 7.26
N ARG A 95 -3.21 8.36 7.71
CA ARG A 95 -3.42 6.97 8.09
C ARG A 95 -4.04 6.17 6.97
N GLU A 96 -3.34 6.18 5.85
CA GLU A 96 -3.75 5.47 4.64
C GLU A 96 -2.58 4.73 4.00
N VAL A 97 -2.89 3.62 3.34
CA VAL A 97 -1.96 2.96 2.43
C VAL A 97 -2.64 2.97 1.06
N LYS A 98 -1.97 3.49 0.06
CA LYS A 98 -2.50 3.56 -1.31
C LYS A 98 -1.63 2.75 -2.25
N ALA A 99 -2.27 1.92 -3.07
CA ALA A 99 -1.59 1.15 -4.10
C ALA A 99 -2.15 1.56 -5.45
N THR A 100 -1.28 1.98 -6.36
CA THR A 100 -1.67 2.40 -7.71
C THR A 100 -1.02 1.48 -8.72
N GLY A 101 -1.79 1.00 -9.68
CA GLY A 101 -1.31 0.09 -10.71
C GLY A 101 -2.22 0.08 -11.91
N ASN A 102 -1.88 -0.75 -12.89
CA ASN A 102 -2.69 -0.96 -14.07
C ASN A 102 -3.25 -2.37 -14.07
N ASP A 103 -4.50 -2.51 -14.49
CA ASP A 103 -5.09 -3.83 -14.65
C ASP A 103 -4.62 -4.48 -15.96
N LYS A 104 -5.14 -5.68 -16.26
CA LYS A 104 -4.74 -6.43 -17.46
C LYS A 104 -5.10 -5.72 -18.76
N ASP A 105 -6.07 -4.81 -18.72
CA ASP A 105 -6.49 -4.03 -19.87
C ASP A 105 -5.80 -2.66 -19.91
N ASP A 106 -4.78 -2.49 -19.07
CA ASP A 106 -3.98 -1.27 -18.95
C ASP A 106 -4.78 -0.06 -18.45
N ASN A 107 -5.83 -0.31 -17.69
CA ASN A 107 -6.59 0.74 -17.01
C ASN A 107 -5.97 1.02 -15.66
N LEU A 108 -5.79 2.31 -15.37
CA LEU A 108 -5.22 2.74 -14.09
C LEU A 108 -6.25 2.57 -12.96
N TYR A 109 -5.82 2.01 -11.86
CA TYR A 109 -6.65 1.87 -10.67
C TYR A 109 -5.86 2.20 -9.42
N MET A 110 -6.58 2.48 -8.33
CA MET A 110 -5.98 2.76 -7.03
C MET A 110 -6.77 2.04 -5.95
N ILE A 111 -6.06 1.38 -5.04
CA ILE A 111 -6.67 0.80 -3.85
C ILE A 111 -6.21 1.65 -2.67
N ARG A 112 -7.17 2.14 -1.90
CA ARG A 112 -6.91 2.90 -0.67
C ARG A 112 -7.31 2.05 0.51
N TYR A 113 -6.36 1.81 1.41
CA TYR A 113 -6.59 1.10 2.66
C TYR A 113 -6.59 2.10 3.80
N TYR A 114 -7.61 2.05 4.64
CA TYR A 114 -7.70 2.92 5.82
C TYR A 114 -7.05 2.23 7.00
N VAL A 115 -6.06 2.88 7.58
CA VAL A 115 -5.23 2.31 8.63
C VAL A 115 -5.91 2.47 9.99
N LYS A 116 -6.07 1.35 10.67
CA LYS A 116 -6.61 1.30 12.02
C LYS A 116 -5.52 1.53 13.06
N ALA A 117 -4.36 0.94 12.86
CA ALA A 117 -3.23 1.04 13.79
C ALA A 117 -1.89 0.92 13.07
N ILE A 118 -0.90 1.63 13.59
CA ILE A 118 0.49 1.57 13.12
C ILE A 118 1.33 1.17 14.33
N PHE A 119 2.18 0.15 14.16
CA PHE A 119 3.00 -0.33 15.28
C PHE A 119 4.27 -1.04 14.84
#